data_77b767b54e66289936024f69abaf5f16
#
_entry.id   77b767b54e66289936024f69abaf5f16
#
_cell.length_a   1.000
_cell.length_b   1.000
_cell.length_c   1.000
_cell.angle_alpha   90.00
_cell.angle_beta   90.00
_cell.angle_gamma   90.00
#
_symmetry.space_group_name_H-M   'P 1'
#
loop_
_entity.id
_entity.type
_entity.pdbx_description
1 polymer ?
#
loop_
_entity_poly.entity_id
_entity_poly.type
_entity_poly.pdbx_seq_one_letter_code
_entity_poly.pdbx_strand_id
1 'polypeptide(L)'
;LFLNLGRARRPRNLALRAAKLPRMVAEIAPPAHLHVVLVHPEIAWNTGNAGRTCLAAGAQLHLIRPLGFSLDEREVRRAGVDYWPRVRPLVWQEWSTFEAQLPEMGEPFLFSAEAPRELWDVSFPPAPVLIFGRESGGLPDELRRRYAANLVCIPMADTRMRSLNLSTAVAIALYEVLRQHRAPHA
;
A
#
# COMPACT_ATOMS: atom_id res chain seq x y z
N LEU A 1 -74.34 -24.72 -17.35
CA LEU A 1 -73.33 -23.96 -18.10
C LEU A 1 -72.13 -23.71 -17.17
N PHE A 2 -71.17 -24.62 -17.15
CA PHE A 2 -69.96 -24.46 -16.33
C PHE A 2 -68.80 -24.18 -17.28
N LEU A 3 -68.25 -22.97 -17.19
CA LEU A 3 -67.04 -22.56 -17.89
C LEU A 3 -65.79 -23.06 -17.15
N ASN A 4 -65.02 -23.90 -17.84
CA ASN A 4 -63.78 -24.51 -17.38
C ASN A 4 -62.65 -23.50 -17.61
N LEU A 5 -62.18 -22.84 -16.55
CA LEU A 5 -61.05 -21.92 -16.58
C LEU A 5 -59.72 -22.68 -16.50
N GLY A 6 -59.03 -22.75 -17.62
CA GLY A 6 -57.75 -23.38 -17.80
C GLY A 6 -56.67 -22.86 -16.82
N ARG A 7 -55.97 -23.77 -16.17
CA ARG A 7 -54.79 -23.49 -15.32
C ARG A 7 -53.67 -22.97 -16.17
N ALA A 8 -53.32 -21.71 -15.98
CA ALA A 8 -52.10 -21.08 -16.54
C ALA A 8 -50.86 -21.80 -15.94
N ARG A 9 -50.03 -22.37 -16.79
CA ARG A 9 -48.72 -22.94 -16.44
C ARG A 9 -47.78 -21.82 -16.03
N ARG A 10 -47.25 -21.88 -14.81
CA ARG A 10 -46.17 -21.00 -14.33
C ARG A 10 -44.93 -21.21 -15.21
N PRO A 11 -44.25 -20.15 -15.61
CA PRO A 11 -42.99 -20.28 -16.33
C PRO A 11 -41.92 -20.92 -15.44
N ARG A 12 -41.19 -21.88 -16.00
CA ARG A 12 -40.03 -22.53 -15.38
C ARG A 12 -38.96 -21.47 -15.12
N ASN A 13 -38.59 -21.33 -13.85
CA ASN A 13 -37.39 -20.56 -13.44
C ASN A 13 -36.19 -21.07 -14.23
N LEU A 14 -35.75 -20.29 -15.20
CA LEU A 14 -34.43 -20.41 -15.78
C LEU A 14 -33.45 -19.88 -14.72
N ALA A 15 -32.90 -20.78 -13.90
CA ALA A 15 -31.75 -20.46 -13.06
C ALA A 15 -30.60 -20.09 -14.00
N LEU A 16 -30.36 -18.78 -14.18
CA LEU A 16 -29.12 -18.30 -14.75
C LEU A 16 -27.98 -18.85 -13.88
N ARG A 17 -27.31 -19.89 -14.34
CA ARG A 17 -26.00 -20.27 -13.84
C ARG A 17 -25.10 -19.07 -14.07
N ALA A 18 -24.78 -18.35 -12.99
CA ALA A 18 -23.72 -17.37 -12.99
C ALA A 18 -22.44 -18.09 -13.44
N ALA A 19 -22.12 -17.94 -14.72
CA ALA A 19 -20.82 -18.36 -15.25
C ALA A 19 -19.77 -17.62 -14.42
N LYS A 20 -19.00 -18.34 -13.61
CA LYS A 20 -17.79 -17.81 -13.00
C LYS A 20 -16.91 -17.35 -14.14
N LEU A 21 -16.88 -16.03 -14.39
CA LEU A 21 -15.89 -15.42 -15.25
C LEU A 21 -14.51 -15.89 -14.77
N PRO A 22 -13.67 -16.45 -15.63
CA PRO A 22 -12.31 -16.78 -15.23
C PRO A 22 -11.68 -15.47 -14.75
N ARG A 23 -11.22 -15.48 -13.52
CA ARG A 23 -10.46 -14.41 -12.93
C ARG A 23 -9.09 -14.43 -13.62
N MET A 24 -9.00 -13.83 -14.79
CA MET A 24 -7.73 -13.46 -15.39
C MET A 24 -7.14 -12.29 -14.59
N VAL A 25 -6.77 -12.59 -13.36
CA VAL A 25 -5.79 -11.77 -12.65
C VAL A 25 -4.47 -12.17 -13.31
N ALA A 26 -3.99 -11.34 -14.24
CA ALA A 26 -2.60 -11.43 -14.64
C ALA A 26 -1.81 -11.46 -13.33
N GLU A 27 -1.07 -12.53 -13.12
CA GLU A 27 -0.20 -12.69 -11.96
C GLU A 27 0.85 -11.57 -12.08
N ILE A 28 0.62 -10.45 -11.35
CA ILE A 28 1.62 -9.39 -11.24
C ILE A 28 2.68 -10.01 -10.36
N ALA A 29 3.73 -10.55 -10.98
CA ALA A 29 4.90 -10.95 -10.24
C ALA A 29 5.46 -9.69 -9.57
N PRO A 30 5.48 -9.61 -8.22
CA PRO A 30 6.05 -8.45 -7.55
C PRO A 30 7.52 -8.32 -7.94
N PRO A 31 8.04 -7.09 -8.10
CA PRO A 31 9.47 -6.89 -8.26
C PRO A 31 10.19 -7.60 -7.11
N ALA A 32 11.28 -8.29 -7.40
CA ALA A 32 12.01 -9.15 -6.44
C ALA A 32 12.48 -8.39 -5.18
N HIS A 33 12.50 -7.03 -5.24
CA HIS A 33 12.98 -6.15 -4.17
C HIS A 33 12.12 -4.87 -4.07
N LEU A 34 10.88 -5.01 -3.62
CA LEU A 34 10.01 -3.86 -3.38
C LEU A 34 9.83 -3.67 -1.88
N HIS A 35 10.25 -2.50 -1.38
CA HIS A 35 10.26 -2.20 0.05
C HIS A 35 9.42 -0.96 0.37
N VAL A 36 8.65 -1.03 1.46
CA VAL A 36 7.91 0.09 2.04
C VAL A 36 8.40 0.31 3.46
N VAL A 37 8.78 1.53 3.79
CA VAL A 37 9.34 1.92 5.08
C VAL A 37 8.47 2.97 5.72
N LEU A 38 8.01 2.71 6.95
CA LEU A 38 7.30 3.69 7.77
C LEU A 38 8.23 4.16 8.88
N VAL A 39 8.56 5.46 8.86
CA VAL A 39 9.46 6.10 9.83
C VAL A 39 8.61 6.68 10.96
N HIS A 40 8.73 6.11 12.15
CA HIS A 40 8.02 6.52 13.37
C HIS A 40 6.48 6.53 13.21
N PRO A 41 5.83 5.51 12.64
CA PRO A 41 4.39 5.51 12.48
C PRO A 41 3.67 5.58 13.83
N GLU A 42 2.61 6.40 13.91
CA GLU A 42 1.93 6.72 15.16
C GLU A 42 0.61 5.97 15.32
N ILE A 43 -0.04 5.59 14.23
CA ILE A 43 -1.41 5.02 14.22
C ILE A 43 -1.39 3.56 13.75
N ALA A 44 -1.76 2.64 14.66
CA ALA A 44 -1.80 1.19 14.38
C ALA A 44 -2.64 0.82 13.14
N TRP A 45 -3.80 1.47 12.98
CA TRP A 45 -4.69 1.27 11.83
C TRP A 45 -4.03 1.59 10.49
N ASN A 46 -3.30 2.70 10.40
CA ASN A 46 -2.60 3.09 9.18
C ASN A 46 -1.51 2.09 8.85
N THR A 47 -0.73 1.68 9.86
CA THR A 47 0.30 0.66 9.70
C THR A 47 -0.29 -0.69 9.29
N GLY A 48 -1.43 -1.08 9.89
CA GLY A 48 -2.17 -2.28 9.50
C GLY A 48 -2.59 -2.24 8.03
N ASN A 49 -3.23 -1.16 7.59
CA ASN A 49 -3.68 -1.00 6.20
C ASN A 49 -2.50 -0.94 5.21
N ALA A 50 -1.41 -0.24 5.56
CA ALA A 50 -0.18 -0.25 4.77
C ALA A 50 0.38 -1.68 4.63
N GLY A 51 0.41 -2.44 5.73
CA GLY A 51 0.83 -3.84 5.72
C GLY A 51 -0.04 -4.72 4.82
N ARG A 52 -1.36 -4.49 4.80
CA ARG A 52 -2.28 -5.18 3.88
C ARG A 52 -1.94 -4.89 2.42
N THR A 53 -1.67 -3.63 2.12
CA THR A 53 -1.28 -3.19 0.77
C THR A 53 0.05 -3.82 0.37
N CYS A 54 1.05 -3.81 1.26
CA CYS A 54 2.34 -4.47 1.04
C CYS A 54 2.18 -5.95 0.77
N LEU A 55 1.37 -6.66 1.58
CA LEU A 55 1.10 -8.08 1.38
C LEU A 55 0.44 -8.36 0.02
N ALA A 56 -0.51 -7.51 -0.39
CA ALA A 56 -1.20 -7.65 -1.68
C ALA A 56 -0.27 -7.38 -2.87
N ALA A 57 0.69 -6.48 -2.71
CA ALA A 57 1.67 -6.08 -3.72
C ALA A 57 2.95 -6.94 -3.74
N GLY A 58 3.13 -7.83 -2.75
CA GLY A 58 4.35 -8.61 -2.58
C GLY A 58 5.55 -7.79 -2.08
N ALA A 59 5.29 -6.65 -1.43
CA ALA A 59 6.32 -5.76 -0.88
C ALA A 59 6.66 -6.12 0.57
N GLN A 60 7.93 -5.92 0.96
CA GLN A 60 8.36 -6.04 2.35
C GLN A 60 8.07 -4.74 3.10
N LEU A 61 7.37 -4.84 4.24
CA LEU A 61 7.13 -3.71 5.14
C LEU A 61 8.26 -3.60 6.17
N HIS A 62 8.77 -2.38 6.37
CA HIS A 62 9.73 -2.01 7.40
C HIS A 62 9.13 -0.95 8.33
N LEU A 63 9.36 -1.08 9.63
CA LEU A 63 8.92 -0.12 10.65
C LEU A 63 10.14 0.39 11.41
N ILE A 64 10.36 1.70 11.39
CA ILE A 64 11.43 2.34 12.14
C ILE A 64 10.86 2.89 13.45
N ARG A 65 11.43 2.50 14.59
CA ARG A 65 11.04 3.02 15.92
C ARG A 65 11.48 4.48 16.10
N PRO A 66 10.78 5.24 17.02
CA PRO A 66 9.70 4.79 17.90
C PRO A 66 8.38 4.59 17.14
N LEU A 67 7.52 3.69 17.68
CA LEU A 67 6.16 3.49 17.18
C LEU A 67 5.18 4.09 18.18
N GLY A 68 4.12 4.75 17.72
CA GLY A 68 3.06 5.30 18.55
C GLY A 68 2.07 4.24 19.10
N PHE A 69 2.33 2.96 18.86
CA PHE A 69 1.46 1.84 19.25
C PHE A 69 2.30 0.60 19.59
N SER A 70 1.66 -0.37 20.26
CA SER A 70 2.25 -1.67 20.50
C SER A 70 2.04 -2.59 19.30
N LEU A 71 3.07 -3.41 19.00
CA LEU A 71 2.97 -4.49 18.01
C LEU A 71 2.44 -5.80 18.61
N ASP A 72 1.98 -5.78 19.87
CA ASP A 72 1.38 -6.96 20.49
C ASP A 72 0.21 -7.48 19.67
N GLU A 73 0.22 -8.79 19.41
CA GLU A 73 -0.80 -9.48 18.60
C GLU A 73 -2.24 -9.15 19.04
N ARG A 74 -2.46 -8.84 20.32
CA ARG A 74 -3.78 -8.50 20.85
C ARG A 74 -4.31 -7.16 20.32
N GLU A 75 -3.45 -6.13 20.22
CA GLU A 75 -3.86 -4.80 19.71
C GLU A 75 -4.01 -4.83 18.20
N VAL A 76 -3.11 -5.53 17.52
CA VAL A 76 -3.19 -5.74 16.07
C VAL A 76 -4.44 -6.56 15.70
N ARG A 77 -4.76 -7.61 16.45
CA ARG A 77 -6.00 -8.40 16.25
C ARG A 77 -7.26 -7.60 16.55
N ARG A 78 -7.28 -6.73 17.57
CA ARG A 78 -8.40 -5.82 17.86
C ARG A 78 -8.67 -4.85 16.72
N ALA A 79 -7.62 -4.47 15.98
CA ALA A 79 -7.74 -3.70 14.75
C ALA A 79 -8.32 -4.51 13.56
N GLY A 80 -8.80 -5.75 13.77
CA GLY A 80 -9.44 -6.56 12.72
C GLY A 80 -8.47 -7.04 11.62
N VAL A 81 -7.18 -7.13 11.93
CA VAL A 81 -6.12 -7.40 10.94
C VAL A 81 -5.74 -8.89 10.99
N ASP A 82 -6.62 -9.74 10.51
CA ASP A 82 -6.44 -11.21 10.44
C ASP A 82 -5.24 -11.65 9.57
N TYR A 83 -4.82 -10.79 8.65
CA TYR A 83 -3.67 -11.01 7.76
C TYR A 83 -2.32 -10.60 8.35
N TRP A 84 -2.28 -9.92 9.52
CA TRP A 84 -1.04 -9.39 10.11
C TRP A 84 0.08 -10.43 10.32
N PRO A 85 -0.20 -11.67 10.78
CA PRO A 85 0.82 -12.70 10.88
C PRO A 85 1.52 -13.03 9.56
N ARG A 86 0.89 -12.70 8.42
CA ARG A 86 1.46 -12.88 7.08
C ARG A 86 2.29 -11.69 6.60
N VAL A 87 2.04 -10.48 7.13
CA VAL A 87 2.77 -9.26 6.74
C VAL A 87 4.23 -9.35 7.18
N ARG A 88 4.50 -9.88 8.38
CA ARG A 88 5.85 -10.07 8.95
C ARG A 88 6.73 -8.84 8.78
N PRO A 89 6.35 -7.68 9.33
CA PRO A 89 7.15 -6.47 9.17
C PRO A 89 8.51 -6.63 9.81
N LEU A 90 9.55 -6.08 9.18
CA LEU A 90 10.87 -5.94 9.78
C LEU A 90 10.90 -4.68 10.65
N VAL A 91 11.23 -4.82 11.92
CA VAL A 91 11.23 -3.70 12.89
C VAL A 91 12.66 -3.31 13.21
N TRP A 92 12.98 -2.04 13.01
CA TRP A 92 14.29 -1.45 13.23
C TRP A 92 14.26 -0.55 14.46
N GLN A 93 15.29 -0.61 15.28
CA GLN A 93 15.35 0.19 16.50
C GLN A 93 15.58 1.67 16.21
N GLU A 94 16.32 1.96 15.13
CA GLU A 94 16.64 3.32 14.70
C GLU A 94 16.90 3.37 13.19
N TRP A 95 16.83 4.58 12.63
CA TRP A 95 17.04 4.83 11.21
C TRP A 95 18.44 4.39 10.75
N SER A 96 19.48 4.67 11.52
CA SER A 96 20.87 4.39 11.16
C SER A 96 21.12 2.91 10.86
N THR A 97 20.50 2.00 11.63
CA THR A 97 20.58 0.55 11.38
C THR A 97 19.86 0.12 10.10
N PHE A 98 18.74 0.75 9.79
CA PHE A 98 18.04 0.53 8.52
C PHE A 98 18.86 1.10 7.36
N GLU A 99 19.32 2.34 7.48
CA GLU A 99 20.08 3.05 6.46
C GLU A 99 21.34 2.31 6.02
N ALA A 100 22.01 1.63 6.94
CA ALA A 100 23.18 0.81 6.63
C ALA A 100 22.87 -0.37 5.67
N GLN A 101 21.62 -0.82 5.62
CA GLN A 101 21.16 -1.87 4.71
C GLN A 101 20.55 -1.34 3.40
N LEU A 102 20.30 -0.03 3.32
CA LEU A 102 19.63 0.59 2.18
C LEU A 102 20.34 0.34 0.83
N PRO A 103 21.69 0.37 0.74
CA PRO A 103 22.39 0.07 -0.51
C PRO A 103 22.11 -1.32 -1.09
N GLU A 104 21.82 -2.30 -0.23
CA GLU A 104 21.50 -3.67 -0.63
C GLU A 104 20.01 -3.84 -1.00
N MET A 105 19.15 -2.92 -0.55
CA MET A 105 17.71 -2.96 -0.80
C MET A 105 17.34 -2.27 -2.10
N GLY A 106 17.97 -1.15 -2.44
CA GLY A 106 17.70 -0.39 -3.65
C GLY A 106 17.70 1.12 -3.46
N GLU A 107 17.14 1.82 -4.44
CA GLU A 107 17.12 3.27 -4.46
C GLU A 107 15.98 3.85 -3.59
N PRO A 108 16.27 4.79 -2.66
CA PRO A 108 15.27 5.39 -1.80
C PRO A 108 14.45 6.48 -2.50
N PHE A 109 13.13 6.47 -2.24
CA PHE A 109 12.18 7.52 -2.61
C PHE A 109 11.42 7.93 -1.35
N LEU A 110 11.60 9.19 -0.92
CA LEU A 110 11.06 9.70 0.32
C LEU A 110 9.81 10.55 0.06
N PHE A 111 8.67 10.16 0.61
CA PHE A 111 7.39 10.81 0.34
C PHE A 111 7.13 11.95 1.32
N SER A 112 6.97 13.17 0.78
CA SER A 112 6.60 14.38 1.51
C SER A 112 5.63 15.21 0.67
N ALA A 113 4.59 15.77 1.30
CA ALA A 113 3.64 16.65 0.61
C ALA A 113 4.29 17.96 0.10
N GLU A 114 5.44 18.33 0.65
CA GLU A 114 6.18 19.56 0.30
C GLU A 114 7.29 19.31 -0.74
N ALA A 115 7.42 18.09 -1.25
CA ALA A 115 8.45 17.77 -2.23
C ALA A 115 8.17 18.44 -3.58
N PRO A 116 9.23 18.93 -4.30
CA PRO A 116 9.04 19.60 -5.56
C PRO A 116 8.78 18.66 -6.75
N ARG A 117 9.13 17.38 -6.63
CA ARG A 117 8.98 16.37 -7.69
C ARG A 117 7.71 15.59 -7.49
N GLU A 118 6.83 15.58 -8.49
CA GLU A 118 5.59 14.82 -8.44
C GLU A 118 5.80 13.34 -8.72
N LEU A 119 4.96 12.50 -8.10
CA LEU A 119 4.95 11.06 -8.30
C LEU A 119 4.86 10.66 -9.79
N TRP A 120 4.11 11.45 -10.56
CA TRP A 120 3.87 11.19 -12.00
C TRP A 120 5.11 11.40 -12.88
N ASP A 121 6.10 12.17 -12.37
CA ASP A 121 7.37 12.47 -13.05
C ASP A 121 8.50 11.52 -12.63
N VAL A 122 8.19 10.56 -11.76
CA VAL A 122 9.17 9.58 -11.27
C VAL A 122 9.20 8.36 -12.16
N SER A 123 10.37 8.01 -12.66
CA SER A 123 10.64 6.67 -13.22
C SER A 123 11.28 5.81 -12.13
N PHE A 124 10.59 4.77 -11.69
CA PHE A 124 11.09 3.90 -10.64
C PHE A 124 12.05 2.83 -11.20
N PRO A 125 13.23 2.66 -10.57
CA PRO A 125 14.14 1.58 -10.90
C PRO A 125 13.56 0.21 -10.51
N PRO A 126 14.19 -0.90 -10.91
CA PRO A 126 13.70 -2.25 -10.57
C PRO A 126 13.56 -2.54 -9.07
N ALA A 127 14.35 -1.87 -8.23
CA ALA A 127 14.34 -2.05 -6.77
C ALA A 127 14.17 -0.68 -6.06
N PRO A 128 12.95 -0.10 -6.00
CA PRO A 128 12.70 1.12 -5.26
C PRO A 128 12.40 0.82 -3.80
N VAL A 129 12.86 1.70 -2.90
CA VAL A 129 12.54 1.70 -1.48
C VAL A 129 11.66 2.91 -1.18
N LEU A 130 10.38 2.70 -0.90
CA LEU A 130 9.38 3.74 -0.69
C LEU A 130 9.31 4.11 0.80
N ILE A 131 9.68 5.31 1.17
CA ILE A 131 9.87 5.75 2.56
C ILE A 131 8.87 6.84 2.91
N PHE A 132 8.10 6.61 3.98
CA PHE A 132 7.05 7.51 4.46
C PHE A 132 7.32 7.90 5.91
N GLY A 133 6.97 9.15 6.26
CA GLY A 133 7.07 9.65 7.62
C GLY A 133 5.84 9.36 8.47
N ARG A 134 5.86 9.85 9.73
CA ARG A 134 4.75 9.76 10.68
C ARG A 134 3.57 10.64 10.29
N GLU A 135 2.38 10.31 10.82
CA GLU A 135 1.13 10.98 10.45
C GLU A 135 1.09 12.45 10.91
N SER A 136 1.62 12.77 12.07
CA SER A 136 1.54 14.12 12.65
C SER A 136 2.52 15.12 12.04
N GLY A 137 3.72 14.67 11.61
CA GLY A 137 4.81 15.55 11.22
C GLY A 137 5.59 15.12 9.97
N GLY A 138 5.17 14.04 9.30
CA GLY A 138 5.87 13.55 8.12
C GLY A 138 7.27 12.99 8.43
N LEU A 139 8.17 13.10 7.47
CA LEU A 139 9.56 12.67 7.62
C LEU A 139 10.33 13.63 8.54
N PRO A 140 11.27 13.11 9.37
CA PRO A 140 12.19 13.95 10.11
C PRO A 140 12.97 14.92 9.21
N ASP A 141 13.19 16.17 9.68
CA ASP A 141 13.88 17.21 8.92
C ASP A 141 15.26 16.80 8.46
N GLU A 142 15.97 16.03 9.26
CA GLU A 142 17.28 15.49 8.93
C GLU A 142 17.22 14.61 7.68
N LEU A 143 16.23 13.71 7.61
CA LEU A 143 16.05 12.84 6.45
C LEU A 143 15.64 13.62 5.22
N ARG A 144 14.75 14.61 5.37
CA ARG A 144 14.35 15.49 4.26
C ARG A 144 15.53 16.24 3.67
N ARG A 145 16.45 16.75 4.51
CA ARG A 145 17.66 17.43 4.03
C ARG A 145 18.64 16.46 3.40
N ARG A 146 18.89 15.32 4.04
CA ARG A 146 19.87 14.32 3.58
C ARG A 146 19.49 13.70 2.24
N TYR A 147 18.21 13.46 2.04
CA TYR A 147 17.65 12.85 0.82
C TYR A 147 16.87 13.84 -0.04
N ALA A 148 17.27 15.11 -0.07
CA ALA A 148 16.52 16.16 -0.76
C ALA A 148 16.30 15.87 -2.26
N ALA A 149 17.24 15.21 -2.93
CA ALA A 149 17.13 14.82 -4.33
C ALA A 149 16.15 13.63 -4.57
N ASN A 150 15.80 12.89 -3.52
CA ASN A 150 14.95 11.71 -3.58
C ASN A 150 13.52 11.97 -3.04
N LEU A 151 13.21 13.24 -2.74
CA LEU A 151 11.89 13.62 -2.26
C LEU A 151 10.87 13.59 -3.40
N VAL A 152 9.69 13.01 -3.09
CA VAL A 152 8.58 12.88 -4.03
C VAL A 152 7.28 13.30 -3.35
N CYS A 153 6.39 14.03 -4.03
CA CYS A 153 5.05 14.30 -3.56
C CYS A 153 4.00 13.52 -4.36
N ILE A 154 2.90 13.17 -3.68
CA ILE A 154 1.66 12.77 -4.35
C ILE A 154 0.84 14.04 -4.53
N PRO A 155 0.57 14.50 -5.77
CA PRO A 155 -0.11 15.76 -5.98
C PRO A 155 -1.54 15.74 -5.43
N MET A 156 -1.94 16.86 -4.83
CA MET A 156 -3.27 17.08 -4.28
C MET A 156 -3.87 18.36 -4.88
N ALA A 157 -5.09 18.27 -5.38
CA ALA A 157 -5.78 19.43 -5.99
C ALA A 157 -6.18 20.48 -4.95
N ASP A 158 -6.54 20.08 -3.72
CA ASP A 158 -6.83 21.03 -2.64
C ASP A 158 -5.55 21.36 -1.87
N THR A 159 -4.99 22.54 -2.11
CA THR A 159 -3.76 23.04 -1.48
C THR A 159 -3.89 23.33 0.03
N ARG A 160 -5.13 23.33 0.56
CA ARG A 160 -5.36 23.48 2.01
C ARG A 160 -5.19 22.17 2.77
N MET A 161 -5.20 21.05 2.07
CA MET A 161 -4.90 19.76 2.68
C MET A 161 -3.39 19.62 2.93
N ARG A 162 -3.01 19.27 4.16
CA ARG A 162 -1.60 19.08 4.53
C ARG A 162 -1.01 17.82 3.91
N SER A 163 -1.76 16.72 3.90
CA SER A 163 -1.29 15.42 3.43
C SER A 163 -2.46 14.45 3.22
N LEU A 164 -2.22 13.40 2.47
CA LEU A 164 -3.07 12.21 2.43
C LEU A 164 -2.87 11.38 3.72
N ASN A 165 -3.84 10.54 4.02
CA ASN A 165 -3.67 9.49 5.04
C ASN A 165 -2.46 8.61 4.67
N LEU A 166 -1.67 8.20 5.67
CA LEU A 166 -0.43 7.45 5.48
C LEU A 166 -0.64 6.16 4.66
N SER A 167 -1.63 5.34 5.00
CA SER A 167 -1.88 4.09 4.28
C SER A 167 -2.38 4.33 2.86
N THR A 168 -3.08 5.44 2.61
CA THR A 168 -3.51 5.85 1.27
C THR A 168 -2.31 6.27 0.44
N ALA A 169 -1.40 7.08 1.00
CA ALA A 169 -0.16 7.48 0.32
C ALA A 169 0.70 6.27 -0.07
N VAL A 170 0.84 5.31 0.86
CA VAL A 170 1.53 4.04 0.61
C VAL A 170 0.88 3.28 -0.55
N ALA A 171 -0.45 3.17 -0.55
CA ALA A 171 -1.16 2.43 -1.60
C ALA A 171 -0.97 3.07 -2.99
N ILE A 172 -1.10 4.40 -3.08
CA ILE A 172 -0.92 5.13 -4.35
C ILE A 172 0.49 4.93 -4.90
N ALA A 173 1.53 5.20 -4.07
CA ALA A 173 2.91 5.10 -4.50
C ALA A 173 3.30 3.67 -4.88
N LEU A 174 2.90 2.69 -4.07
CA LEU A 174 3.22 1.28 -4.30
C LEU A 174 2.58 0.76 -5.60
N TYR A 175 1.32 1.12 -5.87
CA TYR A 175 0.64 0.70 -7.08
C TYR A 175 1.10 1.46 -8.33
N GLU A 176 1.63 2.68 -8.17
CA GLU A 176 2.31 3.38 -9.27
C GLU A 176 3.60 2.64 -9.68
N VAL A 177 4.42 2.21 -8.70
CA VAL A 177 5.58 1.35 -8.99
C VAL A 177 5.15 0.08 -9.75
N LEU A 178 4.13 -0.63 -9.24
CA LEU A 178 3.63 -1.84 -9.90
C LEU A 178 3.11 -1.55 -11.31
N ARG A 179 2.46 -0.41 -11.53
CA ARG A 179 2.00 0.02 -12.85
C ARG A 179 3.18 0.21 -13.82
N GLN A 180 4.24 0.85 -13.37
CA GLN A 180 5.44 1.10 -14.20
C GLN A 180 6.21 -0.19 -14.49
N HIS A 181 6.27 -1.11 -13.52
CA HIS A 181 6.99 -2.39 -13.68
C HIS A 181 6.16 -3.47 -14.39
N ARG A 182 4.90 -3.17 -14.69
CA ARG A 182 4.06 -4.10 -15.45
C ARG A 182 4.60 -4.21 -16.89
N ALA A 183 4.88 -5.44 -17.32
CA ALA A 183 5.22 -5.68 -18.72
C ALA A 183 4.09 -5.13 -19.63
N PRO A 184 4.41 -4.49 -20.76
CA PRO A 184 3.40 -4.13 -21.74
C PRO A 184 2.61 -5.38 -22.10
N HIS A 185 1.27 -5.26 -22.15
CA HIS A 185 0.46 -6.35 -22.69
C HIS A 185 0.85 -6.54 -24.15
N ALA A 186 1.35 -7.72 -24.48
CA ALA A 186 1.58 -8.14 -25.86
C ALA A 186 0.25 -8.33 -26.60
#